data_d61d677ab9486ff90d3a055f9a43f6e9
#
_entry.id   d61d677ab9486ff90d3a055f9a43f6e9
#
_cell.length_a   1.000
_cell.length_b   1.000
_cell.length_c   1.000
_cell.angle_alpha   90.00
_cell.angle_beta   90.00
_cell.angle_gamma   90.00
#
_symmetry.space_group_name_H-M   'P 1'
#
loop_
_entity.id
_entity.type
_entity.pdbx_description
1 polymer ?
#
loop_
_entity_poly.entity_id
_entity_poly.type
_entity_poly.pdbx_seq_one_letter_code
_entity_poly.pdbx_strand_id
1 'polypeptide(L)'
;MSLPPGEIGPGEFYPVVGVGPHPKPWPSDEHFDPELLENGDRRNVLDKYRYWKVEAIVSELNTKRHALRIAIENWQHDLNIGSVVRTANAFNVASVHIVGKRDWNRRGAMVTDKYLTVIHHATIAEFKSWADENEVEIIGIDNLEISKP
;
A
#
# COMPACT_ATOMS: atom_id res chain seq x y z
N MET A 1 -35.66 10.00 -10.64
CA MET A 1 -35.49 10.48 -9.25
C MET A 1 -34.26 9.79 -8.71
N SER A 2 -33.14 10.48 -8.56
CA SER A 2 -31.89 9.91 -8.03
C SER A 2 -32.02 9.78 -6.52
N LEU A 3 -31.75 8.59 -5.99
CA LEU A 3 -31.68 8.37 -4.55
C LEU A 3 -30.58 9.24 -3.93
N PRO A 4 -30.75 9.72 -2.71
CA PRO A 4 -29.71 10.46 -2.01
C PRO A 4 -28.46 9.59 -1.76
N PRO A 5 -27.25 10.17 -1.66
CA PRO A 5 -26.04 9.40 -1.42
C PRO A 5 -26.15 8.57 -0.14
N GLY A 6 -26.10 7.23 -0.30
CA GLY A 6 -26.18 6.28 0.82
C GLY A 6 -27.45 5.43 0.86
N GLU A 7 -28.48 5.69 0.03
CA GLU A 7 -29.64 4.82 -0.09
C GLU A 7 -29.48 3.82 -1.25
N ILE A 8 -29.71 2.56 -0.94
CA ILE A 8 -29.64 1.44 -1.89
C ILE A 8 -31.06 1.22 -2.43
N GLY A 9 -31.22 1.21 -3.77
CA GLY A 9 -32.45 0.88 -4.41
C GLY A 9 -32.87 -0.59 -4.16
N PRO A 10 -34.18 -0.91 -4.23
CA PRO A 10 -34.66 -2.28 -4.06
C PRO A 10 -34.05 -3.19 -5.16
N GLY A 11 -33.21 -4.13 -4.76
CA GLY A 11 -32.53 -5.10 -5.64
C GLY A 11 -31.05 -4.88 -5.88
N GLU A 12 -30.44 -3.78 -5.41
CA GLU A 12 -29.00 -3.54 -5.50
C GLU A 12 -28.32 -3.82 -4.16
N PHE A 13 -27.61 -4.94 -4.09
CA PHE A 13 -26.78 -5.31 -2.94
C PHE A 13 -25.32 -4.98 -3.23
N TYR A 14 -24.97 -3.70 -3.21
CA TYR A 14 -23.55 -3.30 -3.17
C TYR A 14 -23.21 -2.91 -1.73
N PRO A 15 -22.20 -3.54 -1.12
CA PRO A 15 -21.72 -3.07 0.17
C PRO A 15 -21.26 -1.63 0.00
N VAL A 16 -21.83 -0.71 0.79
CA VAL A 16 -21.36 0.68 0.84
C VAL A 16 -19.95 0.67 1.37
N VAL A 17 -18.95 0.75 0.46
CA VAL A 17 -17.55 0.81 0.85
C VAL A 17 -17.26 2.23 1.31
N GLY A 18 -16.71 2.34 2.54
CA GLY A 18 -16.31 3.62 3.10
C GLY A 18 -17.37 4.30 3.94
N VAL A 19 -17.21 5.60 4.10
CA VAL A 19 -18.07 6.47 4.93
C VAL A 19 -18.52 7.69 4.12
N GLY A 20 -19.68 8.24 4.46
CA GLY A 20 -20.23 9.45 3.86
C GLY A 20 -19.49 10.72 4.33
N PRO A 21 -19.98 11.91 3.96
CA PRO A 21 -19.48 13.20 4.45
C PRO A 21 -19.42 13.28 5.97
N HIS A 22 -18.38 13.91 6.49
CA HIS A 22 -18.26 14.09 7.94
C HIS A 22 -19.25 15.16 8.43
N PRO A 23 -19.96 14.93 9.53
CA PRO A 23 -20.86 15.93 10.10
C PRO A 23 -20.06 17.17 10.55
N LYS A 24 -20.70 18.34 10.47
CA LYS A 24 -20.11 19.58 10.99
C LYS A 24 -20.37 19.71 12.50
N PRO A 25 -19.48 20.37 13.27
CA PRO A 25 -18.24 21.00 12.83
C PRO A 25 -17.15 19.98 12.48
N TRP A 26 -16.33 20.30 11.45
CA TRP A 26 -15.23 19.43 11.07
C TRP A 26 -14.08 19.48 12.08
N PRO A 27 -13.32 18.40 12.24
CA PRO A 27 -12.09 18.42 13.01
C PRO A 27 -11.08 19.39 12.38
N SER A 28 -10.31 20.09 13.23
CA SER A 28 -9.36 21.12 12.81
C SER A 28 -7.92 20.64 12.64
N ASP A 29 -7.65 19.37 12.93
CA ASP A 29 -6.30 18.82 12.86
C ASP A 29 -5.80 18.78 11.42
N GLU A 30 -4.51 19.06 11.21
CA GLU A 30 -3.89 19.17 9.88
C GLU A 30 -3.86 17.84 9.10
N HIS A 31 -3.97 16.70 9.78
CA HIS A 31 -3.97 15.40 9.13
C HIS A 31 -5.26 15.08 8.37
N PHE A 32 -6.35 15.81 8.61
CA PHE A 32 -7.59 15.61 7.87
C PHE A 32 -7.54 16.26 6.48
N ASP A 33 -8.20 15.60 5.54
CA ASP A 33 -8.36 16.06 4.17
C ASP A 33 -9.74 16.73 4.03
N PRO A 34 -9.81 18.06 3.74
CA PRO A 34 -11.07 18.77 3.60
C PRO A 34 -11.98 18.20 2.51
N GLU A 35 -11.40 17.68 1.41
CA GLU A 35 -12.17 17.10 0.33
C GLU A 35 -12.85 15.80 0.78
N LEU A 36 -12.15 14.97 1.55
CA LEU A 36 -12.72 13.74 2.10
C LEU A 36 -13.75 14.02 3.19
N LEU A 37 -13.55 15.07 3.99
CA LEU A 37 -14.55 15.51 4.98
C LEU A 37 -15.85 15.97 4.31
N GLU A 38 -15.74 16.66 3.17
CA GLU A 38 -16.88 17.19 2.44
C GLU A 38 -17.62 16.10 1.64
N ASN A 39 -16.89 15.20 0.96
CA ASN A 39 -17.45 14.27 -0.01
C ASN A 39 -17.56 12.82 0.50
N GLY A 40 -17.00 12.54 1.67
CA GLY A 40 -16.88 11.18 2.21
C GLY A 40 -15.59 10.47 1.81
N ASP A 41 -15.29 9.38 2.48
CA ASP A 41 -14.09 8.59 2.27
C ASP A 41 -14.42 7.15 1.88
N ARG A 42 -14.28 6.83 0.60
CA ARG A 42 -14.53 5.50 0.03
C ARG A 42 -13.29 4.61 -0.06
N ARG A 43 -12.15 5.07 0.47
CA ARG A 43 -10.91 4.29 0.46
C ARG A 43 -11.03 3.08 1.39
N ASN A 44 -10.37 1.99 1.04
CA ASN A 44 -10.27 0.83 1.93
C ASN A 44 -9.14 1.04 2.96
N VAL A 45 -9.40 1.84 3.97
CA VAL A 45 -8.50 2.15 5.08
C VAL A 45 -9.15 1.77 6.41
N LEU A 46 -8.34 1.59 7.44
CA LEU A 46 -8.85 1.39 8.81
C LEU A 46 -9.69 2.62 9.23
N ASP A 47 -10.69 2.41 10.07
CA ASP A 47 -11.62 3.47 10.46
C ASP A 47 -10.91 4.66 11.13
N LYS A 48 -9.85 4.42 11.88
CA LYS A 48 -9.03 5.50 12.48
C LYS A 48 -8.38 6.42 11.45
N TYR A 49 -8.21 5.97 10.20
CA TYR A 49 -7.62 6.75 9.11
C TYR A 49 -8.67 7.38 8.18
N ARG A 50 -9.95 7.25 8.52
CA ARG A 50 -11.00 7.89 7.74
C ARG A 50 -10.79 9.40 7.70
N TYR A 51 -10.95 9.93 6.51
CA TYR A 51 -10.76 11.34 6.17
C TYR A 51 -9.32 11.88 6.34
N TRP A 52 -8.33 11.02 6.66
CA TRP A 52 -6.93 11.48 6.76
C TRP A 52 -6.31 11.66 5.38
N LYS A 53 -5.42 12.64 5.25
CA LYS A 53 -4.51 12.75 4.10
C LYS A 53 -3.63 11.49 3.99
N VAL A 54 -3.30 11.11 2.75
CA VAL A 54 -2.43 9.93 2.51
C VAL A 54 -1.08 10.10 3.20
N GLU A 55 -0.50 11.31 3.14
CA GLU A 55 0.79 11.64 3.74
C GLU A 55 0.78 11.48 5.26
N ALA A 56 -0.33 11.86 5.90
CA ALA A 56 -0.50 11.70 7.35
C ALA A 56 -0.58 10.21 7.74
N ILE A 57 -1.30 9.40 6.97
CA ILE A 57 -1.35 7.94 7.17
C ILE A 57 0.04 7.34 7.01
N VAL A 58 0.77 7.69 5.95
CA VAL A 58 2.13 7.20 5.70
C VAL A 58 3.07 7.60 6.83
N SER A 59 2.98 8.83 7.30
CA SER A 59 3.79 9.33 8.42
C SER A 59 3.56 8.50 9.69
N GLU A 60 2.31 8.23 10.05
CA GLU A 60 2.01 7.37 11.20
C GLU A 60 2.49 5.93 11.00
N LEU A 61 2.25 5.35 9.83
CA LEU A 61 2.71 3.99 9.53
C LEU A 61 4.23 3.87 9.62
N ASN A 62 4.96 4.90 9.18
CA ASN A 62 6.43 4.91 9.23
C ASN A 62 6.98 4.81 10.65
N THR A 63 6.27 5.32 11.66
CA THR A 63 6.67 5.18 13.07
C THR A 63 6.55 3.76 13.61
N LYS A 64 5.86 2.87 12.90
CA LYS A 64 5.50 1.51 13.35
C LYS A 64 5.98 0.42 12.41
N ARG A 65 6.81 0.75 11.41
CA ARG A 65 7.27 -0.24 10.43
C ARG A 65 8.20 -1.26 11.06
N HIS A 66 8.03 -2.52 10.65
CA HIS A 66 8.99 -3.57 10.92
C HIS A 66 10.26 -3.35 10.12
N ALA A 67 11.40 -3.77 10.67
CA ALA A 67 12.69 -3.68 9.96
C ALA A 67 12.78 -4.57 8.71
N LEU A 68 11.90 -5.58 8.59
CA LEU A 68 11.83 -6.45 7.41
C LEU A 68 11.62 -5.65 6.13
N ARG A 69 12.36 -6.01 5.11
CA ARG A 69 12.22 -5.52 3.73
C ARG A 69 11.99 -6.71 2.81
N ILE A 70 11.21 -6.50 1.76
CA ILE A 70 10.91 -7.52 0.77
C ILE A 70 11.51 -7.08 -0.56
N ALA A 71 12.26 -7.97 -1.22
CA ALA A 71 12.70 -7.76 -2.59
C ALA A 71 12.06 -8.79 -3.51
N ILE A 72 11.66 -8.37 -4.71
CA ILE A 72 11.11 -9.22 -5.74
C ILE A 72 11.72 -8.88 -7.10
N GLU A 73 12.12 -9.89 -7.84
CA GLU A 73 12.64 -9.74 -9.20
C GLU A 73 11.49 -9.57 -10.20
N ASN A 74 11.68 -8.65 -11.14
CA ASN A 74 10.73 -8.32 -12.21
C ASN A 74 11.40 -8.44 -13.58
N TRP A 75 11.69 -9.67 -14.01
CA TRP A 75 12.34 -9.92 -15.31
C TRP A 75 11.35 -10.38 -16.38
N GLN A 76 10.48 -11.30 -16.06
CA GLN A 76 9.61 -11.97 -17.03
C GLN A 76 8.12 -11.80 -16.76
N HIS A 77 7.68 -11.96 -15.50
CA HIS A 77 6.27 -11.97 -15.13
C HIS A 77 6.04 -11.09 -13.90
N ASP A 78 5.19 -10.08 -14.06
CA ASP A 78 4.85 -9.12 -13.00
C ASP A 78 3.55 -9.46 -12.24
N LEU A 79 2.91 -10.59 -12.55
CA LEU A 79 1.58 -10.95 -12.05
C LEU A 79 1.49 -10.99 -10.51
N ASN A 80 2.57 -11.39 -9.84
CA ASN A 80 2.59 -11.57 -8.39
C ASN A 80 3.10 -10.33 -7.64
N ILE A 81 3.74 -9.37 -8.31
CA ILE A 81 4.33 -8.20 -7.65
C ILE A 81 3.28 -7.41 -6.88
N GLY A 82 2.12 -7.15 -7.50
CA GLY A 82 1.03 -6.47 -6.84
C GLY A 82 0.55 -7.18 -5.57
N SER A 83 0.45 -8.50 -5.58
CA SER A 83 0.06 -9.31 -4.42
C SER A 83 1.12 -9.26 -3.32
N VAL A 84 2.40 -9.30 -3.69
CA VAL A 84 3.52 -9.15 -2.74
C VAL A 84 3.49 -7.77 -2.10
N VAL A 85 3.32 -6.69 -2.87
CA VAL A 85 3.21 -5.32 -2.35
C VAL A 85 2.03 -5.20 -1.39
N ARG A 86 0.87 -5.76 -1.73
CA ARG A 86 -0.31 -5.76 -0.86
C ARG A 86 -0.06 -6.49 0.45
N THR A 87 0.56 -7.67 0.39
CA THR A 87 0.89 -8.46 1.57
C THR A 87 1.94 -7.74 2.43
N ALA A 88 2.98 -7.20 1.82
CA ALA A 88 4.01 -6.40 2.50
C ALA A 88 3.40 -5.20 3.24
N ASN A 89 2.44 -4.51 2.62
CA ASN A 89 1.71 -3.43 3.26
C ASN A 89 0.89 -3.91 4.48
N ALA A 90 0.24 -5.07 4.39
CA ALA A 90 -0.52 -5.65 5.49
C ALA A 90 0.36 -5.97 6.70
N PHE A 91 1.59 -6.40 6.47
CA PHE A 91 2.60 -6.65 7.51
C PHE A 91 3.37 -5.39 7.92
N ASN A 92 3.08 -4.24 7.32
CA ASN A 92 3.74 -2.96 7.60
C ASN A 92 5.29 -3.06 7.56
N VAL A 93 5.83 -3.72 6.53
CA VAL A 93 7.29 -3.84 6.31
C VAL A 93 7.92 -2.47 6.03
N ALA A 94 9.23 -2.34 6.22
CA ALA A 94 9.95 -1.08 6.01
C ALA A 94 9.87 -0.61 4.54
N SER A 95 10.06 -1.54 3.59
CA SER A 95 10.03 -1.23 2.16
C SER A 95 9.84 -2.49 1.30
N VAL A 96 9.43 -2.28 0.06
CA VAL A 96 9.47 -3.29 -1.00
C VAL A 96 10.43 -2.82 -2.09
N HIS A 97 11.27 -3.70 -2.55
CA HIS A 97 12.27 -3.46 -3.59
C HIS A 97 11.90 -4.24 -4.84
N ILE A 98 11.71 -3.55 -5.95
CA ILE A 98 11.46 -4.15 -7.27
C ILE A 98 12.77 -4.14 -8.04
N VAL A 99 13.30 -5.31 -8.35
CA VAL A 99 14.57 -5.47 -9.05
C VAL A 99 14.32 -5.89 -10.51
N GLY A 100 14.81 -5.12 -11.47
CA GLY A 100 14.63 -5.36 -12.89
C GLY A 100 13.74 -4.32 -13.58
N LYS A 101 12.69 -4.73 -14.29
CA LYS A 101 11.79 -3.80 -14.97
C LYS A 101 11.10 -2.87 -13.97
N ARG A 102 11.00 -1.58 -14.32
CA ARG A 102 10.33 -0.59 -13.47
C ARG A 102 8.82 -0.76 -13.45
N ASP A 103 8.24 -1.08 -14.59
CA ASP A 103 6.79 -1.19 -14.74
C ASP A 103 6.29 -2.55 -14.29
N TRP A 104 5.25 -2.56 -13.50
CA TRP A 104 4.57 -3.75 -13.02
C TRP A 104 3.06 -3.50 -12.87
N ASN A 105 2.28 -4.57 -12.86
CA ASN A 105 0.83 -4.49 -12.77
C ASN A 105 0.37 -4.12 -11.34
N ARG A 106 -0.02 -2.86 -11.15
CA ARG A 106 -0.45 -2.32 -9.84
C ARG A 106 -1.84 -2.78 -9.41
N ARG A 107 -2.62 -3.42 -10.28
CA ARG A 107 -3.97 -3.87 -9.92
C ARG A 107 -3.97 -4.82 -8.73
N GLY A 108 -3.01 -5.74 -8.66
CA GLY A 108 -2.87 -6.68 -7.55
C GLY A 108 -2.55 -6.01 -6.20
N ALA A 109 -1.94 -4.84 -6.22
CA ALA A 109 -1.64 -4.08 -5.02
C ALA A 109 -2.88 -3.43 -4.39
N MET A 110 -3.99 -3.31 -5.12
CA MET A 110 -5.23 -2.71 -4.61
C MET A 110 -4.99 -1.32 -3.97
N VAL A 111 -4.16 -0.50 -4.61
CA VAL A 111 -3.79 0.87 -4.17
C VAL A 111 -2.91 0.91 -2.91
N THR A 112 -2.51 -0.22 -2.33
CA THR A 112 -1.70 -0.25 -1.10
C THR A 112 -0.27 0.27 -1.29
N ASP A 113 0.20 0.30 -2.53
CA ASP A 113 1.48 0.89 -2.92
C ASP A 113 1.60 2.38 -2.58
N LYS A 114 0.50 3.09 -2.37
CA LYS A 114 0.48 4.48 -1.90
C LYS A 114 0.87 4.64 -0.43
N TYR A 115 0.71 3.60 0.37
CA TYR A 115 0.97 3.61 1.80
C TYR A 115 2.30 2.95 2.19
N LEU A 116 3.03 2.42 1.22
CA LEU A 116 4.26 1.67 1.42
C LEU A 116 5.40 2.28 0.59
N THR A 117 6.62 2.25 1.12
CA THR A 117 7.81 2.65 0.37
C THR A 117 8.16 1.55 -0.63
N VAL A 118 8.02 1.85 -1.93
CA VAL A 118 8.42 0.96 -3.02
C VAL A 118 9.62 1.56 -3.74
N ILE A 119 10.74 0.85 -3.76
CA ILE A 119 12.02 1.28 -4.33
C ILE A 119 12.32 0.40 -5.55
N HIS A 120 12.73 1.03 -6.64
CA HIS A 120 13.12 0.33 -7.86
C HIS A 120 14.65 0.30 -8.00
N HIS A 121 15.16 -0.85 -8.40
CA HIS A 121 16.55 -1.08 -8.80
C HIS A 121 16.57 -1.70 -10.20
N ALA A 122 17.32 -1.10 -11.12
CA ALA A 122 17.37 -1.61 -12.49
C ALA A 122 18.12 -2.94 -12.58
N THR A 123 19.03 -3.21 -11.66
CA THR A 123 19.85 -4.43 -11.65
C THR A 123 20.01 -5.00 -10.24
N ILE A 124 20.38 -6.28 -10.17
CA ILE A 124 20.75 -6.94 -8.91
C ILE A 124 21.96 -6.23 -8.26
N ALA A 125 22.90 -5.74 -9.06
CA ALA A 125 24.07 -5.03 -8.55
C ALA A 125 23.68 -3.73 -7.83
N GLU A 126 22.74 -2.96 -8.39
CA GLU A 126 22.20 -1.76 -7.73
C GLU A 126 21.49 -2.11 -6.42
N PHE A 127 20.69 -3.17 -6.42
CA PHE A 127 20.00 -3.62 -5.20
C PHE A 127 21.02 -4.05 -4.13
N LYS A 128 22.06 -4.80 -4.52
CA LYS A 128 23.12 -5.22 -3.61
C LYS A 128 23.88 -4.03 -3.03
N SER A 129 24.28 -3.06 -3.86
CA SER A 129 24.94 -1.85 -3.39
C SER A 129 24.07 -1.09 -2.39
N TRP A 130 22.78 -0.95 -2.68
CA TRP A 130 21.83 -0.34 -1.76
C TRP A 130 21.77 -1.09 -0.42
N ALA A 131 21.73 -2.42 -0.45
CA ALA A 131 21.67 -3.24 0.76
C ALA A 131 22.94 -3.09 1.61
N ASP A 132 24.12 -3.11 0.97
CA ASP A 132 25.41 -2.91 1.63
C ASP A 132 25.50 -1.50 2.27
N GLU A 133 25.08 -0.44 1.55
CA GLU A 133 25.05 0.94 2.05
C GLU A 133 24.07 1.15 3.22
N ASN A 134 23.00 0.36 3.28
CA ASN A 134 21.99 0.45 4.33
C ASN A 134 22.14 -0.62 5.42
N GLU A 135 23.24 -1.39 5.40
CA GLU A 135 23.56 -2.47 6.35
C GLU A 135 22.44 -3.51 6.46
N VAL A 136 21.84 -3.89 5.29
CA VAL A 136 20.76 -4.86 5.19
C VAL A 136 21.30 -6.19 4.70
N GLU A 137 21.11 -7.24 5.51
CA GLU A 137 21.42 -8.61 5.09
C GLU A 137 20.38 -9.10 4.06
N ILE A 138 20.86 -9.71 2.97
CA ILE A 138 20.01 -10.29 1.92
C ILE A 138 19.91 -11.79 2.14
N ILE A 139 18.68 -12.30 2.30
CA ILE A 139 18.38 -13.72 2.37
C ILE A 139 17.59 -14.08 1.09
N GLY A 140 18.16 -14.94 0.27
CA GLY A 140 17.50 -15.46 -0.93
C GLY A 140 16.54 -16.59 -0.57
N ILE A 141 15.33 -16.53 -1.13
CA ILE A 141 14.33 -17.61 -1.03
C ILE A 141 14.09 -18.13 -2.43
N ASP A 142 14.51 -19.37 -2.67
CA ASP A 142 14.33 -20.02 -3.97
C ASP A 142 14.19 -21.55 -3.78
N ASN A 143 13.68 -22.22 -4.81
CA ASN A 143 13.49 -23.68 -4.85
C ASN A 143 14.62 -24.35 -5.64
N LEU A 144 15.85 -24.22 -5.16
CA LEU A 144 17.03 -24.84 -5.75
C LEU A 144 17.40 -26.13 -5.00
N GLU A 145 18.04 -27.11 -5.69
CA GLU A 145 18.50 -28.34 -5.07
C GLU A 145 19.46 -28.13 -3.88
N ILE A 146 20.20 -27.01 -3.91
CA ILE A 146 21.14 -26.59 -2.84
C ILE A 146 20.47 -25.78 -1.72
N SER A 147 19.19 -25.47 -1.86
CA SER A 147 18.45 -24.71 -0.83
C SER A 147 18.38 -25.53 0.47
N LYS A 148 18.58 -24.84 1.59
CA LYS A 148 18.42 -25.41 2.93
C LYS A 148 17.13 -24.90 3.54
N PRO A 149 16.41 -25.74 4.30
CA PRO A 149 15.22 -25.30 5.03
C PRO A 149 15.53 -24.28 6.12
#